data_1a569d11a1f2dc60d1905e7ec9682298
#
_entry.id   1a569d11a1f2dc60d1905e7ec9682298
#
_cell.length_a   1.000
_cell.length_b   1.000
_cell.length_c   1.000
_cell.angle_alpha   90.00
_cell.angle_beta   90.00
_cell.angle_gamma   90.00
#
_symmetry.space_group_name_H-M   'P 1'
#
loop_
_entity.id
_entity.type
_entity.pdbx_description
1 polymer ?
#
loop_
_entity_poly.entity_id
_entity_poly.type
_entity_poly.pdbx_seq_one_letter_code
_entity_poly.pdbx_strand_id
1 'polypeptide(L)'
;MKIGLIHYTSWPVVGGVEAVLRQQATLMAGAGHSVSIVCGDGKRFSDAIPTLVLPELNLTQGLVTQAQQEITSGYPGTAYFQAVNAVKKRLRPLFIQWDCTIVHNVMTMPFHLAATQVVSELAEEGNRVLAWTHDLAANNQDYSLPRNRVFDMIRERQHGIEYVAISETRAREFRDLTGTSADAVVPNGLDLSAALELTTEVSGLLAEINSEEAILLYPTRILQRKNLGLALQILAALLEIDFPAWLFITGAANGYNPGAKAHFAGLKQQASELGVTDRVRWVNEHFFVDDAQLRSLYLVSDALLFTTKQEGFGLPILEAAAFRLPIFCSDIEPLRSNLPPGSIPFDLRSSPRNISLAIAESLKQDRGFLSRKLILQRHAARDLYRAKIEPLLQRKI
;
A
#
# COMPACT_ATOMS: atom_id res chain seq x y z
N MET A 1 15.40 -14.21 6.29
CA MET A 1 16.64 -13.60 5.76
C MET A 1 16.95 -12.33 6.53
N LYS A 2 18.22 -11.94 6.59
CA LYS A 2 18.66 -10.61 7.04
C LYS A 2 18.80 -9.72 5.81
N ILE A 3 18.08 -8.60 5.77
CA ILE A 3 18.02 -7.73 4.58
C ILE A 3 18.39 -6.31 4.98
N GLY A 4 19.32 -5.70 4.26
CA GLY A 4 19.67 -4.30 4.37
C GLY A 4 19.03 -3.49 3.25
N LEU A 5 18.36 -2.39 3.58
CA LEU A 5 17.88 -1.42 2.60
C LEU A 5 18.70 -0.13 2.73
N ILE A 6 19.24 0.36 1.62
CA ILE A 6 20.08 1.56 1.59
C ILE A 6 19.48 2.62 0.67
N HIS A 7 19.38 3.84 1.17
CA HIS A 7 19.10 5.03 0.40
C HIS A 7 19.75 6.25 1.05
N TYR A 8 19.84 7.35 0.34
CA TYR A 8 20.42 8.60 0.86
C TYR A 8 19.61 9.18 2.02
N THR A 9 18.29 9.08 1.92
CA THR A 9 17.32 9.59 2.88
C THR A 9 16.29 8.53 3.25
N SER A 10 15.64 8.72 4.41
CA SER A 10 14.58 7.85 4.91
C SER A 10 13.53 8.69 5.64
N TRP A 11 12.46 8.05 6.14
CA TRP A 11 11.46 8.74 6.96
C TRP A 11 12.14 9.60 8.05
N PRO A 12 11.69 10.83 8.34
CA PRO A 12 10.46 11.50 7.92
C PRO A 12 10.57 12.32 6.63
N VAL A 13 11.65 12.20 5.87
CA VAL A 13 11.77 12.88 4.58
C VAL A 13 10.66 12.42 3.66
N VAL A 14 9.95 13.40 3.05
CA VAL A 14 8.83 13.12 2.16
C VAL A 14 9.34 13.00 0.73
N GLY A 15 9.26 11.79 0.18
CA GLY A 15 9.66 11.51 -1.20
C GLY A 15 9.11 10.15 -1.66
N GLY A 16 9.04 9.96 -2.97
CA GLY A 16 8.51 8.73 -3.57
C GLY A 16 9.37 7.52 -3.25
N VAL A 17 10.69 7.67 -3.27
CA VAL A 17 11.65 6.59 -2.98
C VAL A 17 11.60 6.21 -1.50
N GLU A 18 11.56 7.20 -0.60
CA GLU A 18 11.45 7.01 0.85
C GLU A 18 10.15 6.29 1.23
N ALA A 19 9.04 6.63 0.55
CA ALA A 19 7.77 5.95 0.74
C ALA A 19 7.84 4.46 0.33
N VAL A 20 8.44 4.17 -0.83
CA VAL A 20 8.65 2.79 -1.31
C VAL A 20 9.60 2.01 -0.40
N LEU A 21 10.71 2.62 0.01
CA LEU A 21 11.68 2.02 0.94
C LEU A 21 11.02 1.64 2.26
N ARG A 22 10.24 2.55 2.86
CA ARG A 22 9.48 2.29 4.09
C ARG A 22 8.47 1.16 3.90
N GLN A 23 7.71 1.19 2.81
CA GLN A 23 6.71 0.17 2.48
C GLN A 23 7.35 -1.21 2.31
N GLN A 24 8.43 -1.31 1.54
CA GLN A 24 9.15 -2.57 1.34
C GLN A 24 9.72 -3.10 2.66
N ALA A 25 10.34 -2.25 3.46
CA ALA A 25 10.85 -2.62 4.78
C ALA A 25 9.75 -3.21 5.67
N THR A 26 8.57 -2.57 5.69
CA THR A 26 7.41 -3.02 6.48
C THR A 26 6.88 -4.38 6.00
N LEU A 27 6.75 -4.55 4.67
CA LEU A 27 6.26 -5.80 4.08
C LEU A 27 7.23 -6.96 4.31
N MET A 28 8.52 -6.73 4.13
CA MET A 28 9.57 -7.74 4.39
C MET A 28 9.63 -8.13 5.87
N ALA A 29 9.56 -7.16 6.78
CA ALA A 29 9.52 -7.44 8.22
C ALA A 29 8.25 -8.21 8.59
N GLY A 30 7.10 -7.86 8.04
CA GLY A 30 5.83 -8.58 8.21
C GLY A 30 5.85 -10.01 7.65
N ALA A 31 6.70 -10.28 6.65
CA ALA A 31 6.95 -11.62 6.11
C ALA A 31 8.00 -12.43 6.92
N GLY A 32 8.45 -11.91 8.06
CA GLY A 32 9.39 -12.63 8.96
C GLY A 32 10.87 -12.45 8.61
N HIS A 33 11.23 -11.49 7.76
CA HIS A 33 12.63 -11.15 7.53
C HIS A 33 13.15 -10.18 8.61
N SER A 34 14.44 -10.29 8.95
CA SER A 34 15.15 -9.29 9.77
C SER A 34 15.59 -8.16 8.86
N VAL A 35 14.92 -7.01 8.93
CA VAL A 35 15.14 -5.87 8.04
C VAL A 35 15.81 -4.73 8.79
N SER A 36 16.77 -4.06 8.17
CA SER A 36 17.36 -2.82 8.66
C SER A 36 17.49 -1.80 7.53
N ILE A 37 17.33 -0.51 7.88
CA ILE A 37 17.51 0.61 6.95
C ILE A 37 18.82 1.31 7.27
N VAL A 38 19.55 1.68 6.22
CA VAL A 38 20.75 2.54 6.31
C VAL A 38 20.55 3.74 5.41
N CYS A 39 20.74 4.94 5.96
CA CYS A 39 20.57 6.19 5.24
C CYS A 39 21.56 7.26 5.69
N GLY A 40 21.70 8.33 4.91
CA GLY A 40 22.49 9.51 5.26
C GLY A 40 21.75 10.50 6.14
N ASP A 41 20.41 10.56 5.98
CA ASP A 41 19.51 11.38 6.78
C ASP A 41 18.18 10.64 6.96
N GLY A 42 17.64 10.67 8.17
CA GLY A 42 16.38 10.00 8.48
C GLY A 42 16.22 9.71 9.96
N LYS A 43 15.11 9.06 10.30
CA LYS A 43 14.78 8.65 11.66
C LYS A 43 14.16 7.26 11.66
N ARG A 44 14.21 6.60 12.80
CA ARG A 44 13.52 5.34 13.02
C ARG A 44 11.99 5.57 13.02
N PHE A 45 11.26 4.80 12.24
CA PHE A 45 9.79 4.87 12.16
C PHE A 45 9.08 3.65 12.78
N SER A 46 9.81 2.58 13.08
CA SER A 46 9.28 1.35 13.65
C SER A 46 10.28 0.71 14.61
N ASP A 47 9.79 0.14 15.71
CA ASP A 47 10.65 -0.60 16.64
C ASP A 47 11.14 -1.93 16.09
N ALA A 48 10.40 -2.52 15.16
CA ALA A 48 10.77 -3.75 14.48
C ALA A 48 11.82 -3.56 13.37
N ILE A 49 12.07 -2.32 12.91
CA ILE A 49 12.96 -2.04 11.78
C ILE A 49 14.02 -1.01 12.21
N PRO A 50 15.21 -1.48 12.62
CA PRO A 50 16.32 -0.60 12.94
C PRO A 50 16.68 0.32 11.77
N THR A 51 16.88 1.60 12.06
CA THR A 51 17.36 2.59 11.09
C THR A 51 18.71 3.13 11.57
N LEU A 52 19.74 2.92 10.76
CA LEU A 52 21.09 3.39 11.00
C LEU A 52 21.36 4.61 10.12
N VAL A 53 21.58 5.77 10.75
CA VAL A 53 21.94 6.98 10.04
C VAL A 53 23.46 7.09 9.99
N LEU A 54 24.02 7.10 8.80
CA LEU A 54 25.45 7.20 8.54
C LEU A 54 25.78 8.56 7.94
N PRO A 55 26.50 9.43 8.65
CA PRO A 55 26.90 10.72 8.10
C PRO A 55 27.66 10.60 6.77
N GLU A 56 28.37 9.49 6.56
CA GLU A 56 29.12 9.20 5.35
C GLU A 56 28.23 9.01 4.11
N LEU A 57 26.93 8.79 4.28
CA LEU A 57 25.94 8.73 3.20
C LEU A 57 25.12 10.03 3.04
N ASN A 58 25.32 11.00 3.92
CA ASN A 58 24.56 12.26 3.87
C ASN A 58 25.12 13.16 2.76
N LEU A 59 24.23 13.54 1.83
CA LEU A 59 24.60 14.33 0.64
C LEU A 59 25.08 15.76 0.95
N THR A 60 24.80 16.26 2.14
CA THR A 60 25.22 17.62 2.58
C THR A 60 26.49 17.61 3.43
N GLN A 61 27.08 16.46 3.70
CA GLN A 61 28.35 16.36 4.43
C GLN A 61 29.49 16.96 3.62
N GLY A 62 30.38 17.74 4.29
CA GLY A 62 31.45 18.47 3.64
C GLY A 62 32.36 17.58 2.78
N LEU A 63 32.74 16.39 3.27
CA LEU A 63 33.56 15.45 2.50
C LEU A 63 32.82 14.91 1.25
N VAL A 64 31.53 14.56 1.37
CA VAL A 64 30.71 14.11 0.24
C VAL A 64 30.54 15.20 -0.81
N THR A 65 30.28 16.43 -0.35
CA THR A 65 30.16 17.60 -1.24
C THR A 65 31.49 17.89 -1.96
N GLN A 66 32.64 17.86 -1.26
CA GLN A 66 33.94 18.04 -1.87
C GLN A 66 34.28 16.95 -2.88
N ALA A 67 34.02 15.67 -2.54
CA ALA A 67 34.19 14.55 -3.43
C ALA A 67 33.36 14.73 -4.72
N GLN A 68 32.11 15.16 -4.59
CA GLN A 68 31.22 15.41 -5.72
C GLN A 68 31.73 16.58 -6.61
N GLN A 69 32.25 17.63 -6.01
CA GLN A 69 32.84 18.74 -6.73
C GLN A 69 34.09 18.30 -7.53
N GLU A 70 34.99 17.53 -6.92
CA GLU A 70 36.18 17.00 -7.61
C GLU A 70 35.78 16.20 -8.86
N ILE A 71 34.82 15.26 -8.73
CA ILE A 71 34.41 14.42 -9.86
C ILE A 71 33.70 15.24 -10.94
N THR A 72 32.91 16.22 -10.56
CA THR A 72 32.19 17.08 -11.50
C THR A 72 33.17 17.97 -12.24
N SER A 73 34.31 18.36 -11.60
CA SER A 73 35.37 19.13 -12.23
C SER A 73 36.29 18.33 -13.16
N GLY A 74 36.13 17.01 -13.21
CA GLY A 74 36.77 16.16 -14.21
C GLY A 74 37.42 14.87 -13.69
N TYR A 75 38.06 14.88 -12.52
CA TYR A 75 38.81 13.70 -12.04
C TYR A 75 38.58 13.47 -10.53
N PRO A 76 38.58 12.18 -10.12
CA PRO A 76 38.54 11.83 -8.70
C PRO A 76 39.84 12.29 -8.01
N GLY A 77 39.72 13.14 -7.01
CA GLY A 77 40.83 13.66 -6.19
C GLY A 77 40.85 13.03 -4.79
N THR A 78 41.56 13.69 -3.90
CA THR A 78 41.77 13.20 -2.52
C THR A 78 40.46 13.04 -1.74
N ALA A 79 39.55 14.03 -1.86
CA ALA A 79 38.27 13.98 -1.14
C ALA A 79 37.40 12.80 -1.63
N TYR A 80 37.43 12.50 -2.93
CA TYR A 80 36.70 11.34 -3.45
C TYR A 80 37.19 10.01 -2.86
N PHE A 81 38.50 9.76 -2.86
CA PHE A 81 39.05 8.52 -2.31
C PHE A 81 38.87 8.44 -0.78
N GLN A 82 38.94 9.57 -0.08
CA GLN A 82 38.61 9.62 1.36
C GLN A 82 37.14 9.27 1.60
N ALA A 83 36.20 9.78 0.78
CA ALA A 83 34.79 9.43 0.87
C ALA A 83 34.54 7.95 0.57
N VAL A 84 35.17 7.38 -0.47
CA VAL A 84 35.10 5.93 -0.76
C VAL A 84 35.56 5.12 0.45
N ASN A 85 36.71 5.44 1.03
CA ASN A 85 37.23 4.72 2.20
C ASN A 85 36.31 4.85 3.42
N ALA A 86 35.78 6.06 3.68
CA ALA A 86 34.86 6.30 4.78
C ALA A 86 33.56 5.50 4.64
N VAL A 87 32.94 5.51 3.47
CA VAL A 87 31.74 4.74 3.16
C VAL A 87 32.02 3.23 3.24
N LYS A 88 33.12 2.76 2.65
CA LYS A 88 33.50 1.34 2.66
C LYS A 88 33.69 0.82 4.09
N LYS A 89 34.35 1.58 4.94
CA LYS A 89 34.54 1.25 6.36
C LYS A 89 33.22 1.04 7.10
N ARG A 90 32.17 1.81 6.74
CA ARG A 90 30.87 1.72 7.39
C ARG A 90 29.98 0.63 6.79
N LEU A 91 29.96 0.49 5.46
CA LEU A 91 29.06 -0.44 4.79
C LEU A 91 29.55 -1.89 4.79
N ARG A 92 30.85 -2.14 4.62
CA ARG A 92 31.40 -3.50 4.53
C ARG A 92 31.00 -4.43 5.69
N PRO A 93 31.08 -4.02 6.98
CA PRO A 93 30.64 -4.85 8.10
C PRO A 93 29.13 -5.17 8.06
N LEU A 94 28.32 -4.29 7.50
CA LEU A 94 26.87 -4.48 7.36
C LEU A 94 26.55 -5.46 6.25
N PHE A 95 27.19 -5.32 5.08
CA PHE A 95 27.00 -6.22 3.93
C PHE A 95 27.32 -7.68 4.28
N ILE A 96 28.40 -7.92 5.04
CA ILE A 96 28.78 -9.27 5.50
C ILE A 96 27.73 -9.90 6.41
N GLN A 97 26.93 -9.10 7.11
CA GLN A 97 25.88 -9.58 8.02
C GLN A 97 24.56 -9.84 7.34
N TRP A 98 24.33 -9.29 6.14
CA TRP A 98 23.07 -9.41 5.40
C TRP A 98 23.13 -10.51 4.36
N ASP A 99 22.04 -11.23 4.23
CA ASP A 99 21.85 -12.21 3.16
C ASP A 99 21.60 -11.53 1.80
N CYS A 100 21.09 -10.30 1.84
CA CYS A 100 20.77 -9.49 0.66
C CYS A 100 20.77 -8.00 1.02
N THR A 101 21.33 -7.18 0.16
CA THR A 101 21.30 -5.72 0.26
C THR A 101 20.49 -5.15 -0.91
N ILE A 102 19.51 -4.30 -0.61
CA ILE A 102 18.72 -3.57 -1.62
C ILE A 102 19.14 -2.11 -1.58
N VAL A 103 19.62 -1.59 -2.69
CA VAL A 103 20.03 -0.19 -2.80
C VAL A 103 19.07 0.58 -3.71
N HIS A 104 18.43 1.60 -3.19
CA HIS A 104 17.47 2.42 -3.93
C HIS A 104 18.17 3.59 -4.60
N ASN A 105 18.11 3.68 -5.94
CA ASN A 105 18.70 4.75 -6.75
C ASN A 105 20.23 4.95 -6.65
N VAL A 106 20.95 4.23 -5.79
CA VAL A 106 22.38 4.44 -5.56
C VAL A 106 23.19 4.14 -6.83
N MET A 107 22.77 3.13 -7.62
CA MET A 107 23.51 2.67 -8.79
C MET A 107 23.17 3.42 -10.08
N THR A 108 22.20 4.34 -10.06
CA THR A 108 21.68 4.98 -11.27
C THR A 108 21.55 6.50 -11.16
N MET A 109 21.84 7.05 -9.98
CA MET A 109 21.77 8.49 -9.70
C MET A 109 23.13 9.06 -9.32
N PRO A 110 23.42 10.34 -9.69
CA PRO A 110 24.76 10.92 -9.55
C PRO A 110 25.01 11.55 -8.18
N PHE A 111 24.16 11.32 -7.18
CA PHE A 111 24.17 12.08 -5.94
C PHE A 111 25.34 11.74 -5.02
N HIS A 112 25.85 10.50 -5.07
CA HIS A 112 26.92 10.04 -4.21
C HIS A 112 27.74 8.92 -4.86
N LEU A 113 28.56 9.27 -5.84
CA LEU A 113 29.31 8.30 -6.64
C LEU A 113 30.36 7.50 -5.86
N ALA A 114 30.86 8.02 -4.73
CA ALA A 114 31.68 7.22 -3.83
C ALA A 114 30.89 6.06 -3.18
N ALA A 115 29.63 6.26 -2.85
CA ALA A 115 28.77 5.15 -2.38
C ALA A 115 28.45 4.17 -3.51
N THR A 116 28.22 4.65 -4.74
CA THR A 116 28.05 3.80 -5.94
C THR A 116 29.26 2.88 -6.13
N GLN A 117 30.48 3.43 -6.07
CA GLN A 117 31.71 2.65 -6.18
C GLN A 117 31.81 1.59 -5.09
N VAL A 118 31.56 1.96 -3.83
CA VAL A 118 31.64 1.03 -2.70
C VAL A 118 30.64 -0.11 -2.83
N VAL A 119 29.41 0.19 -3.25
CA VAL A 119 28.39 -0.86 -3.48
C VAL A 119 28.82 -1.81 -4.58
N SER A 120 29.40 -1.29 -5.69
CA SER A 120 29.94 -2.11 -6.76
C SER A 120 31.07 -3.02 -6.27
N GLU A 121 32.05 -2.48 -5.56
CA GLU A 121 33.16 -3.26 -4.98
C GLU A 121 32.67 -4.35 -4.01
N LEU A 122 31.67 -4.05 -3.16
CA LEU A 122 31.11 -5.01 -2.23
C LEU A 122 30.31 -6.12 -2.95
N ALA A 123 29.66 -5.81 -4.07
CA ALA A 123 29.02 -6.83 -4.90
C ALA A 123 30.07 -7.76 -5.56
N GLU A 124 31.18 -7.21 -6.06
CA GLU A 124 32.30 -8.00 -6.60
C GLU A 124 32.98 -8.88 -5.52
N GLU A 125 32.94 -8.49 -4.25
CA GLU A 125 33.37 -9.29 -3.11
C GLU A 125 32.43 -10.49 -2.80
N GLY A 126 31.33 -10.66 -3.57
CA GLY A 126 30.37 -11.77 -3.46
C GLY A 126 29.15 -11.47 -2.58
N ASN A 127 28.95 -10.21 -2.17
CA ASN A 127 27.72 -9.84 -1.47
C ASN A 127 26.56 -9.70 -2.44
N ARG A 128 25.40 -10.23 -2.10
CA ARG A 128 24.20 -10.12 -2.93
C ARG A 128 23.61 -8.72 -2.90
N VAL A 129 23.53 -8.07 -4.06
CA VAL A 129 23.02 -6.70 -4.20
C VAL A 129 21.90 -6.63 -5.22
N LEU A 130 20.76 -6.06 -4.83
CA LEU A 130 19.66 -5.67 -5.70
C LEU A 130 19.65 -4.14 -5.84
N ALA A 131 19.88 -3.65 -7.06
CA ALA A 131 19.79 -2.22 -7.37
C ALA A 131 18.35 -1.87 -7.78
N TRP A 132 17.59 -1.28 -6.88
CA TRP A 132 16.21 -0.84 -7.13
C TRP A 132 16.21 0.50 -7.83
N THR A 133 15.94 0.46 -9.14
CA THR A 133 16.08 1.59 -10.06
C THR A 133 14.76 2.32 -10.21
N HIS A 134 14.60 3.44 -9.50
CA HIS A 134 13.46 4.32 -9.67
C HIS A 134 13.69 5.29 -10.83
N ASP A 135 14.91 5.85 -10.91
CA ASP A 135 15.30 6.83 -11.91
C ASP A 135 16.65 6.49 -12.56
N LEU A 136 16.80 6.95 -13.79
CA LEU A 136 18.05 6.88 -14.56
C LEU A 136 18.51 8.30 -14.87
N ALA A 137 19.50 8.80 -14.14
CA ALA A 137 19.99 10.17 -14.35
C ALA A 137 20.52 10.39 -15.77
N ALA A 138 21.08 9.34 -16.39
CA ALA A 138 21.60 9.42 -17.76
C ALA A 138 20.52 9.72 -18.82
N ASN A 139 19.25 9.41 -18.52
CA ASN A 139 18.12 9.64 -19.42
C ASN A 139 17.28 10.86 -19.02
N ASN A 140 17.67 11.56 -17.96
CA ASN A 140 16.94 12.72 -17.45
C ASN A 140 17.68 14.03 -17.81
N GLN A 141 17.00 14.90 -18.54
CA GLN A 141 17.55 16.18 -19.02
C GLN A 141 17.89 17.18 -17.87
N ASP A 142 17.36 16.96 -16.68
CA ASP A 142 17.66 17.78 -15.50
C ASP A 142 19.10 17.56 -14.99
N TYR A 143 19.77 16.48 -15.44
CA TYR A 143 21.12 16.14 -15.03
C TYR A 143 22.13 16.33 -16.17
N SER A 144 23.03 17.28 -16.00
CA SER A 144 24.23 17.39 -16.86
C SER A 144 25.32 16.47 -16.29
N LEU A 145 25.51 15.30 -16.86
CA LEU A 145 26.46 14.32 -16.37
C LEU A 145 27.79 14.43 -17.14
N PRO A 146 28.92 14.78 -16.48
CA PRO A 146 30.24 14.75 -17.09
C PRO A 146 30.58 13.38 -17.71
N ARG A 147 31.40 13.37 -18.75
CA ARG A 147 31.95 12.16 -19.33
C ARG A 147 33.28 11.81 -18.69
N ASN A 148 33.26 11.01 -17.65
CA ASN A 148 34.42 10.43 -17.03
C ASN A 148 34.08 9.08 -16.40
N ARG A 149 35.10 8.28 -16.13
CA ARG A 149 34.97 6.89 -15.66
C ARG A 149 34.12 6.75 -14.38
N VAL A 150 34.09 7.75 -13.51
CA VAL A 150 33.28 7.70 -12.27
C VAL A 150 31.81 7.87 -12.58
N PHE A 151 31.44 8.77 -13.49
CA PHE A 151 30.06 8.90 -13.94
C PHE A 151 29.60 7.75 -14.87
N ASP A 152 30.55 7.03 -15.49
CA ASP A 152 30.18 5.87 -16.32
C ASP A 152 29.63 4.73 -15.48
N MET A 153 29.97 4.64 -14.18
CA MET A 153 29.38 3.65 -13.27
C MET A 153 27.84 3.69 -13.20
N ILE A 154 27.22 4.85 -13.38
CA ILE A 154 25.76 4.98 -13.39
C ILE A 154 25.13 4.87 -14.79
N ARG A 155 25.95 4.71 -15.82
CA ARG A 155 25.54 4.49 -17.21
C ARG A 155 25.70 3.04 -17.64
N GLU A 156 26.49 2.26 -16.91
CA GLU A 156 26.84 0.88 -17.23
C GLU A 156 26.27 -0.06 -16.16
N ARG A 157 25.99 -1.27 -16.57
CA ARG A 157 25.63 -2.33 -15.64
C ARG A 157 26.88 -2.77 -14.86
N GLN A 158 26.84 -2.70 -13.55
CA GLN A 158 27.92 -3.15 -12.69
C GLN A 158 27.86 -4.68 -12.49
N HIS A 159 29.03 -5.31 -12.45
CA HIS A 159 29.15 -6.78 -12.26
C HIS A 159 28.65 -7.19 -10.85
N GLY A 160 28.02 -8.35 -10.76
CA GLY A 160 27.55 -8.90 -9.48
C GLY A 160 26.30 -8.22 -8.89
N ILE A 161 25.68 -7.26 -9.62
CA ILE A 161 24.49 -6.55 -9.18
C ILE A 161 23.27 -6.94 -10.04
N GLU A 162 22.19 -7.34 -9.36
CA GLU A 162 20.88 -7.55 -9.98
C GLU A 162 20.10 -6.22 -10.04
N TYR A 163 19.66 -5.81 -11.23
CA TYR A 163 18.92 -4.55 -11.41
C TYR A 163 17.41 -4.78 -11.48
N VAL A 164 16.67 -4.08 -10.64
CA VAL A 164 15.21 -4.14 -10.59
C VAL A 164 14.63 -2.81 -11.05
N ALA A 165 13.92 -2.81 -12.17
CA ALA A 165 13.23 -1.63 -12.70
C ALA A 165 11.82 -1.52 -12.13
N ILE A 166 11.34 -0.28 -11.87
CA ILE A 166 10.00 -0.04 -11.31
C ILE A 166 8.88 -0.03 -12.36
N SER A 167 9.20 -0.15 -13.63
CA SER A 167 8.22 -0.20 -14.71
C SER A 167 8.84 -0.77 -16.00
N GLU A 168 7.99 -1.22 -16.93
CA GLU A 168 8.43 -1.65 -18.25
C GLU A 168 9.13 -0.53 -19.03
N THR A 169 8.71 0.72 -18.85
CA THR A 169 9.36 1.88 -19.44
C THR A 169 10.77 2.04 -18.89
N ARG A 170 10.92 1.99 -17.55
CA ARG A 170 12.23 2.09 -16.91
C ARG A 170 13.15 0.92 -17.29
N ALA A 171 12.61 -0.28 -17.45
CA ALA A 171 13.37 -1.45 -17.92
C ALA A 171 13.87 -1.28 -19.37
N ARG A 172 13.05 -0.71 -20.26
CA ARG A 172 13.48 -0.37 -21.63
C ARG A 172 14.58 0.66 -21.65
N GLU A 173 14.41 1.76 -20.93
CA GLU A 173 15.41 2.82 -20.79
C GLU A 173 16.74 2.29 -20.22
N PHE A 174 16.68 1.41 -19.23
CA PHE A 174 17.87 0.75 -18.67
C PHE A 174 18.57 -0.11 -19.74
N ARG A 175 17.82 -0.90 -20.51
CA ARG A 175 18.39 -1.70 -21.59
C ARG A 175 19.01 -0.84 -22.69
N ASP A 176 18.35 0.26 -23.07
CA ASP A 176 18.84 1.15 -24.11
C ASP A 176 20.12 1.88 -23.65
N LEU A 177 20.23 2.16 -22.34
CA LEU A 177 21.42 2.78 -21.75
C LEU A 177 22.59 1.81 -21.59
N THR A 178 22.33 0.59 -21.10
CA THR A 178 23.38 -0.35 -20.66
C THR A 178 23.66 -1.47 -21.67
N GLY A 179 22.83 -1.61 -22.68
CA GLY A 179 22.87 -2.72 -23.65
C GLY A 179 22.35 -4.06 -23.10
N THR A 180 21.88 -4.11 -21.84
CA THR A 180 21.41 -5.33 -21.17
C THR A 180 20.08 -5.12 -20.45
N SER A 181 19.24 -6.16 -20.40
CA SER A 181 17.95 -6.07 -19.70
C SER A 181 18.12 -6.00 -18.19
N ALA A 182 17.19 -5.33 -17.50
CA ALA A 182 17.04 -5.46 -16.05
C ALA A 182 16.66 -6.90 -15.68
N ASP A 183 17.05 -7.35 -14.48
CA ASP A 183 16.82 -8.73 -14.01
C ASP A 183 15.38 -8.98 -13.57
N ALA A 184 14.67 -7.91 -13.23
CA ALA A 184 13.25 -7.95 -12.87
C ALA A 184 12.57 -6.60 -13.12
N VAL A 185 11.24 -6.66 -13.31
CA VAL A 185 10.35 -5.49 -13.29
C VAL A 185 9.37 -5.65 -12.15
N VAL A 186 9.49 -4.76 -11.16
CA VAL A 186 8.64 -4.73 -9.98
C VAL A 186 8.02 -3.34 -9.84
N PRO A 187 6.74 -3.16 -10.23
CA PRO A 187 6.06 -1.88 -10.07
C PRO A 187 6.01 -1.42 -8.62
N ASN A 188 6.01 -0.11 -8.42
CA ASN A 188 5.74 0.43 -7.09
C ASN A 188 4.29 0.14 -6.70
N GLY A 189 4.09 -0.30 -5.47
CA GLY A 189 2.78 -0.58 -4.91
C GLY A 189 2.24 0.57 -4.07
N LEU A 190 0.95 0.48 -3.75
CA LEU A 190 0.26 1.34 -2.80
C LEU A 190 -0.17 0.50 -1.59
N ASP A 191 0.26 0.90 -0.40
CA ASP A 191 -0.32 0.42 0.85
C ASP A 191 -1.53 1.30 1.19
N LEU A 192 -2.73 0.79 0.91
CA LEU A 192 -3.98 1.51 1.15
C LEU A 192 -4.17 1.78 2.65
N SER A 193 -3.78 0.85 3.52
CA SER A 193 -3.92 1.00 4.97
C SER A 193 -3.08 2.17 5.48
N ALA A 194 -1.84 2.27 5.02
CA ALA A 194 -0.96 3.38 5.37
C ALA A 194 -1.41 4.71 4.73
N ALA A 195 -1.84 4.69 3.45
CA ALA A 195 -2.26 5.88 2.72
C ALA A 195 -3.53 6.52 3.30
N LEU A 196 -4.45 5.71 3.84
CA LEU A 196 -5.70 6.17 4.47
C LEU A 196 -5.61 6.26 6.00
N GLU A 197 -4.45 5.97 6.59
CA GLU A 197 -4.25 5.92 8.05
C GLU A 197 -5.31 5.06 8.76
N LEU A 198 -5.56 3.86 8.21
CA LEU A 198 -6.54 2.93 8.77
C LEU A 198 -6.07 2.38 10.11
N THR A 199 -7.04 2.08 10.99
CA THR A 199 -6.73 1.33 12.21
C THR A 199 -6.25 -0.09 11.88
N THR A 200 -5.46 -0.68 12.77
CA THR A 200 -4.91 -2.03 12.58
C THR A 200 -6.00 -3.08 12.43
N GLU A 201 -7.09 -2.94 13.20
CA GLU A 201 -8.23 -3.85 13.20
C GLU A 201 -8.94 -3.84 11.84
N VAL A 202 -9.24 -2.65 11.31
CA VAL A 202 -9.90 -2.52 9.98
C VAL A 202 -8.96 -2.98 8.87
N SER A 203 -7.66 -2.68 8.96
CA SER A 203 -6.66 -3.20 8.03
C SER A 203 -6.61 -4.73 8.02
N GLY A 204 -6.79 -5.36 9.20
CA GLY A 204 -6.89 -6.81 9.35
C GLY A 204 -8.10 -7.41 8.61
N LEU A 205 -9.27 -6.77 8.68
CA LEU A 205 -10.46 -7.21 7.95
C LEU A 205 -10.26 -7.21 6.42
N LEU A 206 -9.48 -6.26 5.90
CA LEU A 206 -9.22 -6.16 4.46
C LEU A 206 -8.30 -7.26 3.93
N ALA A 207 -7.58 -7.97 4.80
CA ALA A 207 -6.62 -8.99 4.38
C ALA A 207 -7.26 -10.19 3.66
N GLU A 208 -8.56 -10.42 3.89
CA GLU A 208 -9.34 -11.52 3.34
C GLU A 208 -10.20 -11.11 2.13
N ILE A 209 -10.21 -9.82 1.78
CA ILE A 209 -11.06 -9.26 0.73
C ILE A 209 -10.23 -9.06 -0.54
N ASN A 210 -10.72 -9.62 -1.64
CA ASN A 210 -10.09 -9.41 -2.94
C ASN A 210 -10.33 -8.00 -3.45
N SER A 211 -9.37 -7.48 -4.19
CA SER A 211 -9.42 -6.10 -4.71
C SER A 211 -10.61 -5.80 -5.63
N GLU A 212 -11.25 -6.83 -6.18
CA GLU A 212 -12.42 -6.71 -7.08
C GLU A 212 -13.74 -6.66 -6.32
N GLU A 213 -13.77 -7.11 -5.08
CA GLU A 213 -14.99 -7.24 -4.29
C GLU A 213 -15.42 -5.90 -3.70
N ALA A 214 -16.71 -5.57 -3.83
CA ALA A 214 -17.28 -4.35 -3.26
C ALA A 214 -17.50 -4.50 -1.76
N ILE A 215 -17.31 -3.43 -0.99
CA ILE A 215 -17.60 -3.38 0.44
C ILE A 215 -18.80 -2.46 0.68
N LEU A 216 -19.92 -3.06 1.09
CA LEU A 216 -21.11 -2.33 1.51
C LEU A 216 -21.08 -2.15 3.03
N LEU A 217 -21.19 -0.91 3.50
CA LEU A 217 -21.20 -0.58 4.91
C LEU A 217 -22.62 -0.38 5.42
N TYR A 218 -22.96 -0.99 6.56
CA TYR A 218 -24.17 -0.72 7.33
C TYR A 218 -23.80 -0.34 8.77
N PRO A 219 -23.55 0.93 9.05
CA PRO A 219 -23.14 1.40 10.38
C PRO A 219 -24.37 1.51 11.30
N THR A 220 -24.68 0.45 12.04
CA THR A 220 -25.88 0.40 12.85
C THR A 220 -25.78 -0.60 14.00
N ARG A 221 -26.58 -0.39 15.05
CA ARG A 221 -26.84 -1.41 16.07
C ARG A 221 -27.81 -2.47 15.52
N ILE A 222 -27.70 -3.71 16.02
CA ILE A 222 -28.58 -4.82 15.62
C ILE A 222 -29.94 -4.66 16.29
N LEU A 223 -30.88 -4.07 15.55
CA LEU A 223 -32.28 -3.81 16.00
C LEU A 223 -33.25 -4.20 14.88
N GLN A 224 -34.42 -4.71 15.22
CA GLN A 224 -35.43 -5.16 14.24
C GLN A 224 -35.81 -4.05 13.22
N ARG A 225 -35.96 -2.80 13.68
CA ARG A 225 -36.29 -1.66 12.79
C ARG A 225 -35.21 -1.36 11.77
N LYS A 226 -33.97 -1.83 11.96
CA LYS A 226 -32.84 -1.67 11.01
C LYS A 226 -32.93 -2.60 9.81
N ASN A 227 -33.82 -3.61 9.88
CA ASN A 227 -34.16 -4.47 8.74
C ASN A 227 -32.94 -5.13 8.08
N LEU A 228 -31.99 -5.59 8.91
CA LEU A 228 -30.76 -6.24 8.42
C LEU A 228 -31.05 -7.50 7.57
N GLY A 229 -32.19 -8.17 7.79
CA GLY A 229 -32.62 -9.29 6.96
C GLY A 229 -32.76 -8.93 5.48
N LEU A 230 -33.25 -7.72 5.15
CA LEU A 230 -33.29 -7.23 3.77
C LEU A 230 -31.87 -6.96 3.24
N ALA A 231 -30.96 -6.44 4.06
CA ALA A 231 -29.59 -6.22 3.65
C ALA A 231 -28.87 -7.55 3.31
N LEU A 232 -29.14 -8.62 4.07
CA LEU A 232 -28.63 -9.97 3.77
C LEU A 232 -29.20 -10.51 2.45
N GLN A 233 -30.50 -10.31 2.20
CA GLN A 233 -31.15 -10.71 0.93
C GLN A 233 -30.59 -9.94 -0.27
N ILE A 234 -30.29 -8.65 -0.11
CA ILE A 234 -29.66 -7.81 -1.14
C ILE A 234 -28.25 -8.33 -1.42
N LEU A 235 -27.47 -8.66 -0.38
CA LEU A 235 -26.15 -9.26 -0.55
C LEU A 235 -26.22 -10.58 -1.32
N ALA A 236 -27.14 -11.49 -0.96
CA ALA A 236 -27.32 -12.74 -1.67
C ALA A 236 -27.66 -12.50 -3.16
N ALA A 237 -28.57 -11.56 -3.44
CA ALA A 237 -28.95 -11.22 -4.80
C ALA A 237 -27.83 -10.52 -5.60
N LEU A 238 -26.89 -9.81 -4.96
CA LEU A 238 -25.68 -9.29 -5.61
C LEU A 238 -24.77 -10.44 -6.05
N LEU A 239 -24.57 -11.44 -5.20
CA LEU A 239 -23.77 -12.61 -5.55
C LEU A 239 -24.41 -13.44 -6.67
N GLU A 240 -25.75 -13.59 -6.69
CA GLU A 240 -26.50 -14.28 -7.75
C GLU A 240 -26.36 -13.61 -9.14
N ILE A 241 -26.08 -12.30 -9.19
CA ILE A 241 -25.84 -11.55 -10.44
C ILE A 241 -24.37 -11.38 -10.77
N ASP A 242 -23.50 -12.21 -10.21
CA ASP A 242 -22.04 -12.15 -10.37
C ASP A 242 -21.43 -10.77 -10.03
N PHE A 243 -21.97 -10.11 -9.00
CA PHE A 243 -21.40 -8.91 -8.44
C PHE A 243 -20.82 -9.19 -7.05
N PRO A 244 -19.51 -9.51 -6.93
CA PRO A 244 -18.91 -9.93 -5.67
C PRO A 244 -18.88 -8.77 -4.67
N ALA A 245 -19.47 -8.99 -3.50
CA ALA A 245 -19.60 -7.98 -2.46
C ALA A 245 -19.48 -8.58 -1.06
N TRP A 246 -19.12 -7.71 -0.12
CA TRP A 246 -19.13 -7.92 1.32
C TRP A 246 -20.13 -6.96 1.98
N LEU A 247 -20.73 -7.40 3.06
CA LEU A 247 -21.56 -6.55 3.91
C LEU A 247 -20.91 -6.42 5.29
N PHE A 248 -20.52 -5.18 5.64
CA PHE A 248 -19.95 -4.84 6.94
C PHE A 248 -21.03 -4.22 7.83
N ILE A 249 -21.33 -4.84 8.96
CA ILE A 249 -22.32 -4.40 9.93
C ILE A 249 -21.60 -4.06 11.24
N THR A 250 -21.61 -2.80 11.67
CA THR A 250 -20.77 -2.34 12.78
C THR A 250 -21.31 -2.68 14.15
N GLY A 251 -22.64 -2.88 14.30
CA GLY A 251 -23.30 -2.88 15.58
C GLY A 251 -23.23 -4.21 16.35
N ALA A 252 -23.20 -4.09 17.68
CA ALA A 252 -23.42 -5.21 18.58
C ALA A 252 -24.91 -5.46 18.82
N ALA A 253 -25.26 -6.71 19.17
CA ALA A 253 -26.55 -6.99 19.79
C ALA A 253 -26.63 -6.26 21.13
N ASN A 254 -27.63 -5.38 21.30
CA ASN A 254 -27.78 -4.59 22.53
C ASN A 254 -28.06 -5.54 23.72
N GLY A 255 -27.08 -5.64 24.64
CA GLY A 255 -27.15 -6.54 25.80
C GLY A 255 -28.27 -6.24 26.78
N TYR A 256 -28.88 -5.04 26.73
CA TYR A 256 -30.01 -4.64 27.57
C TYR A 256 -31.38 -5.10 27.08
N ASN A 257 -31.47 -5.63 25.83
CA ASN A 257 -32.72 -6.15 25.29
C ASN A 257 -32.66 -7.68 25.19
N PRO A 258 -33.47 -8.43 25.98
CA PRO A 258 -33.48 -9.89 25.91
C PRO A 258 -33.76 -10.45 24.49
N GLY A 259 -34.57 -9.75 23.69
CA GLY A 259 -34.88 -10.11 22.30
C GLY A 259 -33.73 -9.85 21.31
N ALA A 260 -32.74 -9.03 21.65
CA ALA A 260 -31.67 -8.68 20.73
C ALA A 260 -30.75 -9.85 20.40
N LYS A 261 -30.46 -10.71 21.37
CA LYS A 261 -29.65 -11.92 21.15
C LYS A 261 -30.36 -12.91 20.23
N ALA A 262 -31.68 -13.15 20.47
CA ALA A 262 -32.48 -14.03 19.62
C ALA A 262 -32.61 -13.47 18.19
N HIS A 263 -32.81 -12.16 18.05
CA HIS A 263 -32.85 -11.50 16.75
C HIS A 263 -31.52 -11.64 16.00
N PHE A 264 -30.38 -11.45 16.68
CA PHE A 264 -29.06 -11.63 16.10
C PHE A 264 -28.80 -13.07 15.67
N ALA A 265 -29.17 -14.05 16.49
CA ALA A 265 -29.08 -15.47 16.12
C ALA A 265 -29.93 -15.78 14.88
N GLY A 266 -31.15 -15.24 14.78
CA GLY A 266 -32.01 -15.36 13.60
C GLY A 266 -31.38 -14.75 12.34
N LEU A 267 -30.69 -13.60 12.43
CA LEU A 267 -29.97 -13.00 11.32
C LEU A 267 -28.80 -13.87 10.86
N LYS A 268 -28.05 -14.48 11.78
CA LYS A 268 -26.97 -15.41 11.44
C LYS A 268 -27.51 -16.67 10.74
N GLN A 269 -28.62 -17.22 11.23
CA GLN A 269 -29.31 -18.33 10.58
C GLN A 269 -29.77 -17.93 9.17
N GLN A 270 -30.39 -16.76 9.00
CA GLN A 270 -30.79 -16.25 7.69
C GLN A 270 -29.59 -16.08 6.74
N ALA A 271 -28.46 -15.58 7.22
CA ALA A 271 -27.22 -15.48 6.42
C ALA A 271 -26.74 -16.86 5.94
N SER A 272 -26.84 -17.87 6.81
CA SER A 272 -26.52 -19.27 6.46
C SER A 272 -27.49 -19.85 5.41
N GLU A 273 -28.77 -19.63 5.60
CA GLU A 273 -29.83 -20.11 4.67
C GLU A 273 -29.70 -19.44 3.29
N LEU A 274 -29.24 -18.18 3.24
CA LEU A 274 -28.95 -17.44 2.01
C LEU A 274 -27.56 -17.76 1.42
N GLY A 275 -26.71 -18.54 2.08
CA GLY A 275 -25.37 -18.87 1.62
C GLY A 275 -24.37 -17.70 1.66
N VAL A 276 -24.62 -16.67 2.50
CA VAL A 276 -23.80 -15.46 2.54
C VAL A 276 -23.00 -15.30 3.83
N THR A 277 -22.92 -16.32 4.69
CA THR A 277 -22.21 -16.25 5.98
C THR A 277 -20.78 -15.72 5.84
N ASP A 278 -20.03 -16.22 4.85
CA ASP A 278 -18.64 -15.85 4.62
C ASP A 278 -18.47 -14.48 3.95
N ARG A 279 -19.57 -13.83 3.60
CA ARG A 279 -19.61 -12.51 2.95
C ARG A 279 -20.15 -11.39 3.87
N VAL A 280 -20.50 -11.75 5.12
CA VAL A 280 -20.93 -10.79 6.13
C VAL A 280 -19.86 -10.64 7.19
N ARG A 281 -19.51 -9.42 7.52
CA ARG A 281 -18.67 -9.10 8.68
C ARG A 281 -19.51 -8.42 9.76
N TRP A 282 -19.75 -9.15 10.83
CA TRP A 282 -20.30 -8.62 12.06
C TRP A 282 -19.16 -7.97 12.84
N VAL A 283 -18.84 -6.73 12.51
CA VAL A 283 -17.56 -6.08 12.89
C VAL A 283 -17.33 -6.12 14.41
N ASN A 284 -18.37 -5.91 15.22
CA ASN A 284 -18.27 -5.97 16.68
C ASN A 284 -17.94 -7.36 17.26
N GLU A 285 -17.98 -8.43 16.46
CA GLU A 285 -17.48 -9.74 16.90
C GLU A 285 -15.96 -9.85 16.79
N HIS A 286 -15.33 -8.96 16.03
CA HIS A 286 -13.88 -8.91 15.84
C HIS A 286 -13.22 -7.89 16.76
N PHE A 287 -13.82 -6.70 16.90
CA PHE A 287 -13.32 -5.63 17.76
C PHE A 287 -14.42 -4.62 18.10
N PHE A 288 -14.18 -3.84 19.15
CA PHE A 288 -15.05 -2.71 19.48
C PHE A 288 -14.90 -1.60 18.44
N VAL A 289 -16.03 -1.08 17.95
CA VAL A 289 -16.04 0.00 16.97
C VAL A 289 -16.21 1.34 17.67
N ASP A 290 -15.14 2.11 17.77
CA ASP A 290 -15.15 3.51 18.16
C ASP A 290 -15.11 4.45 16.93
N ASP A 291 -14.91 5.73 17.15
CA ASP A 291 -14.90 6.72 16.08
C ASP A 291 -13.73 6.50 15.07
N ALA A 292 -12.59 5.99 15.51
CA ALA A 292 -11.44 5.75 14.65
C ALA A 292 -11.67 4.53 13.75
N GLN A 293 -12.20 3.43 14.30
CA GLN A 293 -12.58 2.26 13.51
C GLN A 293 -13.75 2.60 12.57
N LEU A 294 -14.76 3.36 13.04
CA LEU A 294 -15.88 3.77 12.21
C LEU A 294 -15.41 4.63 11.03
N ARG A 295 -14.53 5.61 11.27
CA ARG A 295 -13.87 6.40 10.21
C ARG A 295 -13.16 5.50 9.20
N SER A 296 -12.37 4.55 9.69
CA SER A 296 -11.64 3.60 8.84
C SER A 296 -12.59 2.74 8.01
N LEU A 297 -13.71 2.29 8.57
CA LEU A 297 -14.74 1.53 7.85
C LEU A 297 -15.40 2.35 6.73
N TYR A 298 -15.72 3.63 6.97
CA TYR A 298 -16.20 4.52 5.91
C TYR A 298 -15.15 4.70 4.82
N LEU A 299 -13.88 4.88 5.16
CA LEU A 299 -12.79 5.06 4.19
C LEU A 299 -12.57 3.84 3.29
N VAL A 300 -12.79 2.62 3.79
CA VAL A 300 -12.57 1.40 3.01
C VAL A 300 -13.80 0.94 2.25
N SER A 301 -14.98 1.42 2.60
CA SER A 301 -16.23 1.02 1.99
C SER A 301 -16.41 1.64 0.61
N ASP A 302 -17.17 0.95 -0.24
CA ASP A 302 -17.49 1.38 -1.60
C ASP A 302 -18.90 1.98 -1.69
N ALA A 303 -19.80 1.66 -0.73
CA ALA A 303 -21.12 2.25 -0.63
C ALA A 303 -21.72 2.09 0.78
N LEU A 304 -22.66 2.97 1.12
CA LEU A 304 -23.60 2.78 2.23
C LEU A 304 -24.80 1.98 1.75
N LEU A 305 -25.14 0.88 2.46
CA LEU A 305 -26.43 0.17 2.31
C LEU A 305 -27.25 0.37 3.58
N PHE A 306 -28.41 1.05 3.50
CA PHE A 306 -29.18 1.45 4.68
C PHE A 306 -30.66 1.09 4.54
N THR A 307 -31.03 -0.16 4.88
CA THR A 307 -32.36 -0.78 4.65
C THR A 307 -33.36 -0.55 5.79
N THR A 308 -33.15 0.47 6.61
CA THR A 308 -33.95 0.71 7.84
C THR A 308 -35.43 0.95 7.55
N LYS A 309 -36.31 0.46 8.44
CA LYS A 309 -37.76 0.73 8.39
C LYS A 309 -38.16 1.99 9.13
N GLN A 310 -37.31 2.47 10.03
CA GLN A 310 -37.60 3.66 10.86
C GLN A 310 -36.30 4.31 11.34
N GLU A 311 -36.22 5.63 11.20
CA GLU A 311 -35.12 6.47 11.69
C GLU A 311 -35.65 7.72 12.38
N GLY A 312 -34.79 8.27 13.25
CA GLY A 312 -35.03 9.58 13.82
C GLY A 312 -34.52 10.71 12.94
N PHE A 313 -33.35 10.52 12.31
CA PHE A 313 -32.70 11.53 11.46
C PHE A 313 -31.92 10.92 10.29
N GLY A 314 -31.13 9.85 10.52
CA GLY A 314 -30.35 9.19 9.49
C GLY A 314 -28.90 9.70 9.41
N LEU A 315 -28.21 9.92 10.53
CA LEU A 315 -26.81 10.35 10.57
C LEU A 315 -25.90 9.54 9.62
N PRO A 316 -26.03 8.20 9.49
CA PRO A 316 -25.19 7.43 8.57
C PRO A 316 -25.21 7.91 7.11
N ILE A 317 -26.32 8.52 6.68
CA ILE A 317 -26.43 9.10 5.33
C ILE A 317 -25.54 10.33 5.19
N LEU A 318 -25.53 11.21 6.18
CA LEU A 318 -24.67 12.40 6.19
C LEU A 318 -23.21 12.03 6.32
N GLU A 319 -22.90 11.06 7.16
CA GLU A 319 -21.55 10.51 7.32
C GLU A 319 -21.05 9.92 6.01
N ALA A 320 -21.82 9.04 5.37
CA ALA A 320 -21.48 8.46 4.08
C ALA A 320 -21.25 9.53 2.98
N ALA A 321 -22.10 10.55 2.96
CA ALA A 321 -21.93 11.68 2.05
C ALA A 321 -20.63 12.46 2.29
N ALA A 322 -20.27 12.69 3.56
CA ALA A 322 -19.01 13.33 3.93
C ALA A 322 -17.79 12.51 3.45
N PHE A 323 -17.87 11.18 3.47
CA PHE A 323 -16.89 10.27 2.91
C PHE A 323 -17.05 10.02 1.40
N ARG A 324 -17.97 10.70 0.72
CA ARG A 324 -18.25 10.59 -0.73
C ARG A 324 -18.65 9.18 -1.17
N LEU A 325 -19.29 8.43 -0.31
CA LEU A 325 -19.77 7.11 -0.66
C LEU A 325 -21.12 7.22 -1.43
N PRO A 326 -21.33 6.39 -2.45
CA PRO A 326 -22.65 6.09 -2.98
C PRO A 326 -23.60 5.63 -1.86
N ILE A 327 -24.84 6.14 -1.86
CA ILE A 327 -25.81 5.90 -0.80
C ILE A 327 -27.01 5.16 -1.37
N PHE A 328 -27.27 3.96 -0.88
CA PHE A 328 -28.45 3.16 -1.17
C PHE A 328 -29.26 3.01 0.11
N CYS A 329 -30.44 3.62 0.17
CA CYS A 329 -31.22 3.63 1.41
C CYS A 329 -32.70 3.44 1.17
N SER A 330 -33.44 3.08 2.24
CA SER A 330 -34.89 3.01 2.22
C SER A 330 -35.48 4.38 1.91
N ASP A 331 -36.51 4.40 1.05
CA ASP A 331 -37.31 5.61 0.74
C ASP A 331 -38.38 5.85 1.80
N ILE A 332 -37.94 6.32 2.97
CA ILE A 332 -38.78 6.65 4.13
C ILE A 332 -38.46 8.02 4.70
N GLU A 333 -39.42 8.63 5.41
CA GLU A 333 -39.13 9.78 6.25
C GLU A 333 -38.50 9.34 7.59
N PRO A 334 -37.52 10.15 8.14
CA PRO A 334 -37.03 11.44 7.64
C PRO A 334 -35.81 11.29 6.68
N LEU A 335 -35.48 10.10 6.19
CA LEU A 335 -34.32 9.92 5.29
C LEU A 335 -34.48 10.73 4.02
N ARG A 336 -35.66 10.64 3.39
CA ARG A 336 -35.99 11.36 2.15
C ARG A 336 -35.69 12.85 2.23
N SER A 337 -36.02 13.49 3.36
CA SER A 337 -35.77 14.91 3.61
C SER A 337 -34.28 15.26 3.76
N ASN A 338 -33.43 14.29 4.04
CA ASN A 338 -31.99 14.48 4.31
C ASN A 338 -31.09 13.86 3.23
N LEU A 339 -31.66 13.34 2.11
CA LEU A 339 -30.88 12.68 1.08
C LEU A 339 -29.98 13.67 0.32
N PRO A 340 -28.66 13.44 0.32
CA PRO A 340 -27.75 14.18 -0.55
C PRO A 340 -28.03 13.90 -2.03
N PRO A 341 -27.74 14.84 -2.95
CA PRO A 341 -27.84 14.61 -4.38
C PRO A 341 -27.03 13.37 -4.81
N GLY A 342 -27.59 12.56 -5.70
CA GLY A 342 -26.95 11.32 -6.17
C GLY A 342 -27.20 10.09 -5.30
N SER A 343 -27.92 10.23 -4.17
CA SER A 343 -28.39 9.08 -3.41
C SER A 343 -29.46 8.29 -4.18
N ILE A 344 -29.52 6.99 -3.98
CA ILE A 344 -30.46 6.08 -4.63
C ILE A 344 -31.40 5.50 -3.56
N PRO A 345 -32.55 6.14 -3.30
CA PRO A 345 -33.58 5.60 -2.43
C PRO A 345 -34.32 4.44 -3.11
N PHE A 346 -34.72 3.43 -2.32
CA PHE A 346 -35.53 2.31 -2.79
C PHE A 346 -36.73 2.04 -1.88
N ASP A 347 -37.84 1.63 -2.49
CA ASP A 347 -39.00 1.16 -1.75
C ASP A 347 -38.67 -0.16 -1.03
N LEU A 348 -39.02 -0.26 0.26
CA LEU A 348 -38.83 -1.48 1.06
C LEU A 348 -39.60 -2.69 0.54
N ARG A 349 -40.59 -2.48 -0.33
CA ARG A 349 -41.36 -3.52 -1.04
C ARG A 349 -40.68 -4.00 -2.32
N SER A 350 -39.67 -3.31 -2.78
CA SER A 350 -38.91 -3.73 -3.97
C SER A 350 -38.23 -5.08 -3.71
N SER A 351 -38.13 -5.90 -4.75
CA SER A 351 -37.43 -7.17 -4.61
C SER A 351 -35.93 -6.94 -4.32
N PRO A 352 -35.30 -7.78 -3.49
CA PRO A 352 -33.84 -7.71 -3.26
C PRO A 352 -33.05 -7.70 -4.57
N ARG A 353 -33.50 -8.45 -5.58
CA ARG A 353 -32.88 -8.50 -6.91
C ARG A 353 -32.90 -7.13 -7.63
N ASN A 354 -34.02 -6.41 -7.59
CA ASN A 354 -34.11 -5.09 -8.24
C ASN A 354 -33.20 -4.07 -7.54
N ILE A 355 -33.13 -4.11 -6.21
CA ILE A 355 -32.23 -3.25 -5.44
C ILE A 355 -30.77 -3.58 -5.78
N SER A 356 -30.43 -4.86 -5.86
CA SER A 356 -29.07 -5.34 -6.19
C SER A 356 -28.64 -4.91 -7.59
N LEU A 357 -29.53 -4.98 -8.57
CA LEU A 357 -29.26 -4.48 -9.93
C LEU A 357 -28.94 -2.98 -9.93
N ALA A 358 -29.73 -2.19 -9.20
CA ALA A 358 -29.48 -0.74 -9.09
C ALA A 358 -28.12 -0.43 -8.40
N ILE A 359 -27.77 -1.19 -7.35
CA ILE A 359 -26.46 -1.06 -6.69
C ILE A 359 -25.33 -1.41 -7.66
N ALA A 360 -25.41 -2.56 -8.31
CA ALA A 360 -24.38 -3.03 -9.23
C ALA A 360 -24.20 -2.10 -10.43
N GLU A 361 -25.31 -1.60 -11.01
CA GLU A 361 -25.28 -0.66 -12.11
C GLU A 361 -24.63 0.67 -11.69
N SER A 362 -25.04 1.23 -10.55
CA SER A 362 -24.48 2.46 -10.02
C SER A 362 -22.98 2.36 -9.77
N LEU A 363 -22.52 1.29 -9.10
CA LEU A 363 -21.10 1.09 -8.79
C LEU A 363 -20.27 0.83 -10.05
N LYS A 364 -20.81 0.10 -11.04
CA LYS A 364 -20.15 -0.09 -12.34
C LYS A 364 -19.98 1.21 -13.14
N GLN A 365 -20.76 2.24 -12.86
CA GLN A 365 -20.66 3.57 -13.48
C GLN A 365 -19.88 4.57 -12.61
N ASP A 366 -19.64 4.27 -11.34
CA ASP A 366 -18.91 5.14 -10.42
C ASP A 366 -17.40 5.13 -10.72
N ARG A 367 -16.89 6.28 -11.19
CA ARG A 367 -15.48 6.42 -11.57
C ARG A 367 -14.54 6.28 -10.37
N GLY A 368 -14.96 6.70 -9.18
CA GLY A 368 -14.18 6.58 -7.96
C GLY A 368 -14.00 5.10 -7.57
N PHE A 369 -15.09 4.34 -7.55
CA PHE A 369 -15.09 2.91 -7.35
C PHE A 369 -14.18 2.19 -8.35
N LEU A 370 -14.39 2.41 -9.66
CA LEU A 370 -13.62 1.76 -10.71
C LEU A 370 -12.12 2.08 -10.62
N SER A 371 -11.77 3.36 -10.41
CA SER A 371 -10.37 3.78 -10.28
C SER A 371 -9.69 3.12 -9.07
N ARG A 372 -10.39 3.08 -7.93
CA ARG A 372 -9.90 2.44 -6.71
C ARG A 372 -9.65 0.94 -6.91
N LYS A 373 -10.63 0.23 -7.49
CA LYS A 373 -10.50 -1.22 -7.77
C LYS A 373 -9.34 -1.49 -8.72
N LEU A 374 -9.22 -0.71 -9.80
CA LEU A 374 -8.11 -0.85 -10.76
C LEU A 374 -6.73 -0.64 -10.10
N ILE A 375 -6.59 0.37 -9.23
CA ILE A 375 -5.33 0.61 -8.50
C ILE A 375 -5.02 -0.55 -7.56
N LEU A 376 -6.00 -1.04 -6.81
CA LEU A 376 -5.81 -2.17 -5.91
C LEU A 376 -5.44 -3.45 -6.65
N GLN A 377 -6.06 -3.75 -7.79
CA GLN A 377 -5.72 -4.90 -8.62
C GLN A 377 -4.28 -4.86 -9.14
N ARG A 378 -3.82 -3.70 -9.56
CA ARG A 378 -2.52 -3.56 -10.24
C ARG A 378 -1.38 -3.20 -9.31
N HIS A 379 -1.68 -2.50 -8.23
CA HIS A 379 -0.69 -1.83 -7.40
C HIS A 379 -0.87 -2.07 -5.89
N ALA A 380 -1.66 -3.07 -5.46
CA ALA A 380 -1.70 -3.42 -4.04
C ALA A 380 -0.30 -3.89 -3.59
N ALA A 381 0.29 -3.17 -2.65
CA ALA A 381 1.67 -3.39 -2.24
C ALA A 381 1.92 -4.80 -1.71
N ARG A 382 0.97 -5.36 -0.97
CA ARG A 382 1.04 -6.73 -0.43
C ARG A 382 1.06 -7.77 -1.55
N ASP A 383 0.24 -7.61 -2.58
CA ASP A 383 0.15 -8.56 -3.68
C ASP A 383 1.39 -8.50 -4.56
N LEU A 384 1.90 -7.28 -4.83
CA LEU A 384 3.17 -7.09 -5.53
C LEU A 384 4.34 -7.68 -4.75
N TYR A 385 4.34 -7.54 -3.42
CA TYR A 385 5.36 -8.17 -2.57
C TYR A 385 5.36 -9.69 -2.76
N ARG A 386 4.21 -10.33 -2.56
CA ARG A 386 4.07 -11.79 -2.66
C ARG A 386 4.38 -12.32 -4.06
N ALA A 387 3.90 -11.63 -5.10
CA ALA A 387 4.02 -12.10 -6.47
C ALA A 387 5.40 -11.83 -7.10
N LYS A 388 6.10 -10.77 -6.68
CA LYS A 388 7.30 -10.29 -7.37
C LYS A 388 8.51 -10.11 -6.46
N ILE A 389 8.35 -9.53 -5.26
CA ILE A 389 9.49 -9.21 -4.39
C ILE A 389 9.96 -10.46 -3.63
N GLU A 390 9.06 -11.19 -3.01
CA GLU A 390 9.40 -12.39 -2.24
C GLU A 390 10.07 -13.47 -3.10
N PRO A 391 9.57 -13.82 -4.31
CA PRO A 391 10.27 -14.74 -5.20
C PRO A 391 11.65 -14.24 -5.64
N LEU A 392 11.79 -12.92 -5.85
CA LEU A 392 13.09 -12.32 -6.19
C LEU A 392 14.10 -12.51 -5.05
N LEU A 393 13.68 -12.28 -3.79
CA LEU A 393 14.55 -12.49 -2.60
C LEU A 393 14.97 -13.94 -2.44
N GLN A 394 14.13 -14.90 -2.80
CA GLN A 394 14.36 -16.34 -2.66
C GLN A 394 15.23 -16.94 -3.78
N ARG A 395 15.54 -16.21 -4.86
CA ARG A 395 16.44 -16.69 -5.91
C ARG A 395 17.80 -17.03 -5.31
N LYS A 396 18.28 -18.25 -5.56
CA LYS A 396 19.68 -18.62 -5.30
C LYS A 396 20.52 -18.07 -6.45
N ILE A 397 21.57 -17.33 -6.12
CA ILE A 397 22.61 -16.90 -7.06
C ILE A 397 23.53 -18.09 -7.35
#